data_4c01a3845e9b50ac0458ad71a749e497
#
_entry.id   4c01a3845e9b50ac0458ad71a749e497
#
_cell.length_a   1.000
_cell.length_b   1.000
_cell.length_c   1.000
_cell.angle_alpha   90.00
_cell.angle_beta   90.00
_cell.angle_gamma   90.00
#
_symmetry.space_group_name_H-M   'P 1'
#
loop_
_entity.id
_entity.type
_entity.pdbx_description
1 polymer ?
#
loop_
_entity_poly.entity_id
_entity_poly.type
_entity_poly.pdbx_seq_one_letter_code
_entity_poly.pdbx_strand_id
1 'polypeptide(L)'
;MTTIGSILNGDDLEFQSGAENRLVDILRNTFGLLGAKTGCYTGQCGACSVIFNGEVVKSCLIPAFKVSGSEIITIEGFSQTEEYQDILLGFSEAGLENCGFCNTAKIMTAEALLGSNRNPSRDEILSAFSGIKCRCTEPEELVQAVIKASEYRRERYHG
;
A
#
# COMPACT_ATOMS: atom_id res chain seq x y z
N MET A 1 -15.20 17.89 -16.27
CA MET A 1 -15.25 17.38 -14.88
C MET A 1 -16.32 16.30 -14.79
N THR A 2 -15.95 15.17 -14.24
CA THR A 2 -16.85 14.04 -14.02
C THR A 2 -17.02 13.82 -12.51
N THR A 3 -18.24 13.55 -12.06
CA THR A 3 -18.50 13.17 -10.68
C THR A 3 -18.14 11.71 -10.47
N ILE A 4 -17.32 11.43 -9.47
CA ILE A 4 -16.79 10.11 -9.15
C ILE A 4 -17.21 9.77 -7.73
N GLY A 5 -17.93 8.65 -7.57
CA GLY A 5 -18.25 8.10 -6.26
C GLY A 5 -17.33 6.93 -5.94
N SER A 6 -16.74 6.91 -4.77
CA SER A 6 -15.86 5.82 -4.32
C SER A 6 -15.85 5.70 -2.79
N ILE A 7 -15.36 4.58 -2.28
CA ILE A 7 -15.08 4.40 -0.86
C ILE A 7 -13.59 4.66 -0.65
N LEU A 8 -13.26 5.68 0.12
CA LEU A 8 -11.88 6.05 0.43
C LEU A 8 -11.66 5.93 1.95
N ASN A 9 -10.80 5.00 2.34
CA ASN A 9 -10.47 4.72 3.75
C ASN A 9 -11.73 4.46 4.61
N GLY A 10 -12.72 3.77 4.03
CA GLY A 10 -13.96 3.42 4.69
C GLY A 10 -15.08 4.44 4.57
N ASP A 11 -14.82 5.62 4.01
CA ASP A 11 -15.82 6.67 3.84
C ASP A 11 -16.34 6.72 2.39
N ASP A 12 -17.67 6.75 2.25
CA ASP A 12 -18.32 7.01 0.97
C ASP A 12 -18.13 8.47 0.57
N LEU A 13 -17.50 8.71 -0.55
CA LEU A 13 -17.18 10.05 -1.03
C LEU A 13 -17.61 10.25 -2.48
N GLU A 14 -18.05 11.45 -2.76
CA GLU A 14 -18.23 11.95 -4.12
C GLU A 14 -17.33 13.17 -4.35
N PHE A 15 -16.64 13.18 -5.48
CA PHE A 15 -15.78 14.29 -5.87
C PHE A 15 -15.80 14.49 -7.38
N GLN A 16 -15.32 15.64 -7.81
CA GLN A 16 -15.21 15.96 -9.24
C GLN A 16 -13.75 15.93 -9.68
N SER A 17 -13.50 15.33 -10.83
CA SER A 17 -12.16 15.26 -11.41
C SER A 17 -12.22 15.20 -12.92
N GLY A 18 -11.17 15.61 -13.60
CA GLY A 18 -10.95 15.25 -15.00
C GLY A 18 -10.81 13.74 -15.12
N ALA A 19 -11.42 13.16 -16.15
CA ALA A 19 -11.41 11.69 -16.32
C ALA A 19 -9.99 11.11 -16.45
N GLU A 20 -9.08 11.89 -16.99
CA GLU A 20 -7.67 11.55 -17.23
C GLU A 20 -6.76 11.75 -16.01
N ASN A 21 -7.22 12.44 -14.97
CA ASN A 21 -6.39 12.70 -13.78
C ASN A 21 -5.97 11.39 -13.14
N ARG A 22 -4.77 11.35 -12.63
CA ARG A 22 -4.24 10.15 -11.97
C ARG A 22 -4.70 10.07 -10.52
N LEU A 23 -5.00 8.88 -10.07
CA LEU A 23 -5.44 8.66 -8.68
C LEU A 23 -4.46 9.26 -7.66
N VAL A 24 -3.15 9.11 -7.87
CA VAL A 24 -2.15 9.68 -6.96
C VAL A 24 -2.29 11.19 -6.81
N ASP A 25 -2.57 11.90 -7.90
CA ASP A 25 -2.75 13.35 -7.87
C ASP A 25 -4.06 13.75 -7.16
N ILE A 26 -5.12 12.98 -7.37
CA ILE A 26 -6.40 13.16 -6.67
C ILE A 26 -6.22 12.97 -5.16
N LEU A 27 -5.56 11.88 -4.75
CA LEU A 27 -5.30 11.62 -3.33
C LEU A 27 -4.51 12.76 -2.68
N ARG A 28 -3.48 13.24 -3.34
CA ARG A 28 -2.59 14.28 -2.80
C ARG A 28 -3.19 15.68 -2.86
N ASN A 29 -3.79 16.05 -3.98
CA ASN A 29 -4.21 17.44 -4.24
C ASN A 29 -5.65 17.71 -3.81
N THR A 30 -6.54 16.73 -3.92
CA THR A 30 -7.95 16.88 -3.54
C THR A 30 -8.18 16.52 -2.07
N PHE A 31 -7.58 15.40 -1.63
CA PHE A 31 -7.82 14.87 -0.28
C PHE A 31 -6.69 15.13 0.71
N GLY A 32 -5.54 15.66 0.26
CA GLY A 32 -4.40 15.94 1.14
C GLY A 32 -3.73 14.67 1.70
N LEU A 33 -3.96 13.51 1.08
CA LEU A 33 -3.38 12.23 1.49
C LEU A 33 -2.00 12.07 0.86
N LEU A 34 -0.97 12.42 1.60
CA LEU A 34 0.40 12.56 1.09
C LEU A 34 1.25 11.28 1.20
N GLY A 35 0.72 10.23 1.81
CA GLY A 35 1.44 8.97 2.01
C GLY A 35 1.78 8.24 0.70
N ALA A 36 0.88 8.25 -0.27
CA ALA A 36 1.19 7.82 -1.62
C ALA A 36 2.00 8.92 -2.32
N LYS A 37 3.24 8.61 -2.71
CA LYS A 37 4.20 9.61 -3.22
C LYS A 37 4.39 9.51 -4.72
N THR A 38 4.67 10.66 -5.33
CA THR A 38 4.93 10.77 -6.76
C THR A 38 6.44 10.67 -7.01
N GLY A 39 6.88 9.47 -7.36
CA GLY A 39 8.30 9.23 -7.68
C GLY A 39 8.58 9.30 -9.17
N CYS A 40 8.05 8.37 -9.93
CA CYS A 40 8.37 8.22 -11.36
C CYS A 40 7.20 8.55 -12.31
N TYR A 41 5.97 8.47 -11.88
CA TYR A 41 4.73 8.59 -12.71
C TYR A 41 4.62 7.56 -13.85
N THR A 42 5.45 6.52 -13.85
CA THR A 42 5.53 5.50 -14.91
C THR A 42 5.23 4.10 -14.41
N GLY A 43 4.84 3.96 -13.14
CA GLY A 43 4.56 2.67 -12.53
C GLY A 43 5.81 1.85 -12.17
N GLN A 44 6.99 2.44 -12.13
CA GLN A 44 8.24 1.72 -11.91
C GLN A 44 8.71 1.72 -10.45
N CYS A 45 8.59 2.86 -9.72
CA CYS A 45 9.16 2.97 -8.38
C CYS A 45 8.31 2.35 -7.27
N GLY A 46 6.99 2.29 -7.45
CA GLY A 46 6.05 1.77 -6.45
C GLY A 46 5.73 2.71 -5.28
N ALA A 47 6.33 3.90 -5.21
CA ALA A 47 6.13 4.85 -4.09
C ALA A 47 4.69 5.35 -3.94
N CYS A 48 3.87 5.22 -4.99
CA CYS A 48 2.46 5.62 -5.02
C CYS A 48 1.49 4.46 -4.70
N SER A 49 1.97 3.35 -4.17
CA SER A 49 1.15 2.16 -3.92
C SER A 49 0.00 2.42 -2.95
N VAL A 50 -1.17 1.93 -3.33
CA VAL A 50 -2.40 1.92 -2.52
C VAL A 50 -3.07 0.55 -2.68
N ILE A 51 -4.03 0.23 -1.81
CA ILE A 51 -4.89 -0.94 -2.02
C ILE A 51 -6.15 -0.46 -2.74
N PHE A 52 -6.42 -1.08 -3.87
CA PHE A 52 -7.53 -0.75 -4.77
C PHE A 52 -8.33 -2.02 -5.01
N ASN A 53 -9.56 -2.07 -4.50
CA ASN A 53 -10.40 -3.26 -4.53
C ASN A 53 -9.69 -4.52 -4.01
N GLY A 54 -8.93 -4.39 -2.93
CA GLY A 54 -8.22 -5.51 -2.28
C GLY A 54 -6.85 -5.84 -2.85
N GLU A 55 -6.43 -5.19 -3.94
CA GLU A 55 -5.12 -5.42 -4.56
C GLU A 55 -4.21 -4.22 -4.45
N VAL A 56 -2.90 -4.44 -4.24
CA VAL A 56 -1.93 -3.35 -4.28
C VAL A 56 -1.72 -2.89 -5.72
N VAL A 57 -1.93 -1.61 -5.97
CA VAL A 57 -1.75 -1.00 -7.29
C VAL A 57 -0.92 0.27 -7.19
N LYS A 58 -0.36 0.68 -8.31
CA LYS A 58 0.37 1.96 -8.43
C LYS A 58 -0.62 3.05 -8.84
N SER A 59 -0.96 3.93 -7.90
CA SER A 59 -2.00 4.94 -8.11
C SER A 59 -1.67 5.93 -9.22
N CYS A 60 -0.41 6.06 -9.62
CA CYS A 60 -0.01 6.87 -10.77
C CYS A 60 -0.47 6.28 -12.12
N LEU A 61 -0.85 5.01 -12.16
CA LEU A 61 -1.35 4.33 -13.35
C LEU A 61 -2.88 4.22 -13.40
N ILE A 62 -3.58 4.64 -12.35
CA ILE A 62 -5.03 4.54 -12.28
C ILE A 62 -5.66 5.87 -12.69
N PRO A 63 -6.34 5.96 -13.83
CA PRO A 63 -7.06 7.17 -14.22
C PRO A 63 -8.37 7.31 -13.44
N ALA A 64 -8.79 8.54 -13.24
CA ALA A 64 -9.98 8.90 -12.45
C ALA A 64 -11.25 8.15 -12.89
N PHE A 65 -11.44 7.95 -14.18
CA PHE A 65 -12.64 7.25 -14.67
C PHE A 65 -12.75 5.80 -14.19
N LYS A 66 -11.64 5.16 -13.75
CA LYS A 66 -11.65 3.82 -13.18
C LYS A 66 -11.97 3.80 -11.69
N VAL A 67 -11.96 4.95 -11.04
CA VAL A 67 -12.13 5.05 -9.58
C VAL A 67 -13.59 4.88 -9.16
N SER A 68 -14.53 5.20 -10.05
CA SER A 68 -15.96 5.13 -9.72
C SER A 68 -16.37 3.73 -9.29
N GLY A 69 -17.05 3.64 -8.14
CA GLY A 69 -17.51 2.39 -7.55
C GLY A 69 -16.43 1.54 -6.91
N SER A 70 -15.20 2.05 -6.78
CA SER A 70 -14.09 1.30 -6.19
C SER A 70 -13.89 1.61 -4.71
N GLU A 71 -13.21 0.71 -4.01
CA GLU A 71 -12.71 0.90 -2.66
C GLU A 71 -11.20 1.15 -2.69
N ILE A 72 -10.78 2.23 -2.05
CA ILE A 72 -9.38 2.65 -2.00
C ILE A 72 -8.95 2.75 -0.54
N ILE A 73 -7.84 2.09 -0.20
CA ILE A 73 -7.22 2.19 1.12
C ILE A 73 -5.82 2.77 0.92
N THR A 74 -5.58 3.92 1.55
CA THR A 74 -4.25 4.53 1.62
C THR A 74 -3.60 4.22 2.97
N ILE A 75 -2.31 4.55 3.09
CA ILE A 75 -1.57 4.35 4.35
C ILE A 75 -2.21 5.12 5.51
N GLU A 76 -2.79 6.28 5.24
CA GLU A 76 -3.46 7.09 6.27
C GLU A 76 -4.64 6.36 6.91
N GLY A 77 -5.45 5.66 6.10
CA GLY A 77 -6.53 4.83 6.62
C GLY A 77 -6.03 3.53 7.24
N PHE A 78 -5.11 2.87 6.57
CA PHE A 78 -4.54 1.60 7.05
C PHE A 78 -3.80 1.75 8.37
N SER A 79 -3.13 2.89 8.62
CA SER A 79 -2.39 3.15 9.85
C SER A 79 -3.23 3.12 11.13
N GLN A 80 -4.56 3.15 11.01
CA GLN A 80 -5.47 3.08 12.14
C GLN A 80 -5.85 1.64 12.53
N THR A 81 -5.29 0.64 11.86
CA THR A 81 -5.65 -0.76 12.05
C THR A 81 -4.64 -1.53 12.89
N GLU A 82 -5.09 -2.65 13.47
CA GLU A 82 -4.20 -3.59 14.18
C GLU A 82 -3.25 -4.30 13.20
N GLU A 83 -3.71 -4.56 11.98
CA GLU A 83 -2.92 -5.13 10.89
C GLU A 83 -1.67 -4.29 10.58
N TYR A 84 -1.81 -2.97 10.65
CA TYR A 84 -0.68 -2.05 10.51
C TYR A 84 0.35 -2.26 11.63
N GLN A 85 -0.11 -2.43 12.87
CA GLN A 85 0.79 -2.66 14.00
C GLN A 85 1.55 -3.98 13.86
N ASP A 86 0.91 -5.05 13.37
CA ASP A 86 1.58 -6.32 13.11
C ASP A 86 2.75 -6.15 12.15
N ILE A 87 2.54 -5.36 11.10
CA ILE A 87 3.58 -5.09 10.09
C ILE A 87 4.71 -4.26 10.69
N LEU A 88 4.39 -3.20 11.44
CA LEU A 88 5.40 -2.37 12.08
C LEU A 88 6.26 -3.16 13.07
N LEU A 89 5.63 -4.01 13.88
CA LEU A 89 6.35 -4.86 14.83
C LEU A 89 7.29 -5.83 14.10
N GLY A 90 6.82 -6.48 13.06
CA GLY A 90 7.63 -7.39 12.25
C GLY A 90 8.81 -6.69 11.59
N PHE A 91 8.58 -5.53 11.02
CA PHE A 91 9.62 -4.74 10.37
C PHE A 91 10.65 -4.25 11.39
N SER A 92 10.21 -3.78 12.54
CA SER A 92 11.11 -3.34 13.64
C SER A 92 11.95 -4.49 14.18
N GLU A 93 11.35 -5.66 14.44
CA GLU A 93 12.06 -6.83 14.94
C GLU A 93 13.11 -7.35 13.97
N ALA A 94 12.83 -7.29 12.67
CA ALA A 94 13.78 -7.65 11.63
C ALA A 94 14.87 -6.60 11.41
N GLY A 95 14.80 -5.45 12.08
CA GLY A 95 15.76 -4.37 11.93
C GLY A 95 15.66 -3.64 10.61
N LEU A 96 14.49 -3.65 9.97
CA LEU A 96 14.28 -3.00 8.70
C LEU A 96 14.33 -1.48 8.86
N GLU A 97 15.38 -0.88 8.32
CA GLU A 97 15.50 0.57 8.26
C GLU A 97 14.79 1.13 7.03
N ASN A 98 14.03 2.16 7.24
CA ASN A 98 13.23 2.78 6.19
C ASN A 98 13.69 4.22 5.92
N CYS A 99 13.91 4.56 4.67
CA CYS A 99 14.32 5.91 4.27
C CYS A 99 13.16 6.93 4.24
N GLY A 100 11.94 6.50 4.54
CA GLY A 100 10.75 7.34 4.50
C GLY A 100 10.13 7.51 3.12
N PHE A 101 10.83 7.23 2.03
CA PHE A 101 10.30 7.40 0.67
C PHE A 101 9.43 6.23 0.21
N CYS A 102 9.89 5.00 0.39
CA CYS A 102 9.18 3.80 -0.08
C CYS A 102 8.53 2.96 1.03
N ASN A 103 8.54 3.45 2.28
CA ASN A 103 7.94 2.74 3.42
C ASN A 103 6.48 2.43 3.20
N THR A 104 5.71 3.42 2.78
CA THR A 104 4.29 3.26 2.49
C THR A 104 4.07 2.13 1.49
N ALA A 105 4.82 2.10 0.40
CA ALA A 105 4.74 1.05 -0.60
C ALA A 105 5.03 -0.33 -0.01
N LYS A 106 6.06 -0.44 0.84
CA LYS A 106 6.40 -1.71 1.51
C LYS A 106 5.29 -2.18 2.44
N ILE A 107 4.75 -1.29 3.26
CA ILE A 107 3.68 -1.59 4.21
C ILE A 107 2.41 -2.02 3.47
N MET A 108 2.01 -1.28 2.45
CA MET A 108 0.81 -1.59 1.68
C MET A 108 0.94 -2.91 0.90
N THR A 109 2.12 -3.19 0.37
CA THR A 109 2.40 -4.47 -0.30
C THR A 109 2.38 -5.63 0.68
N ALA A 110 2.96 -5.46 1.87
CA ALA A 110 2.91 -6.47 2.93
C ALA A 110 1.46 -6.75 3.33
N GLU A 111 0.63 -5.72 3.48
CA GLU A 111 -0.78 -5.90 3.81
C GLU A 111 -1.54 -6.68 2.73
N ALA A 112 -1.38 -6.31 1.47
CA ALA A 112 -2.04 -7.02 0.38
C ALA A 112 -1.63 -8.50 0.33
N LEU A 113 -0.35 -8.78 0.55
CA LEU A 113 0.15 -10.16 0.58
C LEU A 113 -0.39 -10.93 1.79
N LEU A 114 -0.27 -10.39 2.99
CA LEU A 114 -0.70 -11.07 4.22
C LEU A 114 -2.22 -11.20 4.32
N GLY A 115 -2.97 -10.32 3.69
CA GLY A 115 -4.42 -10.40 3.57
C GLY A 115 -4.86 -11.59 2.70
N SER A 116 -4.10 -11.92 1.67
CA SER A 116 -4.39 -13.04 0.77
C SER A 116 -3.74 -14.36 1.22
N ASN A 117 -2.56 -14.29 1.84
CA ASN A 117 -1.80 -15.45 2.32
C ASN A 117 -1.12 -15.12 3.65
N ARG A 118 -1.62 -15.69 4.74
CA ARG A 118 -1.08 -15.44 6.09
C ARG A 118 0.27 -16.11 6.37
N ASN A 119 0.73 -16.98 5.48
CA ASN A 119 2.00 -17.68 5.64
C ASN A 119 2.74 -17.72 4.29
N PRO A 120 3.14 -16.55 3.77
CA PRO A 120 3.78 -16.48 2.46
C PRO A 120 5.17 -17.11 2.48
N SER A 121 5.50 -17.79 1.39
CA SER A 121 6.85 -18.31 1.17
C SER A 121 7.82 -17.19 0.80
N ARG A 122 9.11 -17.48 0.90
CA ARG A 122 10.16 -16.54 0.48
C ARG A 122 9.95 -16.05 -0.97
N ASP A 123 9.64 -16.96 -1.89
CA ASP A 123 9.45 -16.62 -3.30
C ASP A 123 8.21 -15.78 -3.54
N GLU A 124 7.12 -16.03 -2.83
CA GLU A 124 5.91 -15.20 -2.86
C GLU A 124 6.19 -13.78 -2.37
N ILE A 125 6.96 -13.65 -1.29
CA ILE A 125 7.36 -12.35 -0.76
C ILE A 125 8.21 -11.59 -1.78
N LEU A 126 9.25 -12.21 -2.32
CA LEU A 126 10.12 -11.57 -3.31
C LEU A 126 9.35 -11.17 -4.56
N SER A 127 8.42 -12.00 -5.02
CA SER A 127 7.55 -11.69 -6.15
C SER A 127 6.64 -10.49 -5.88
N ALA A 128 6.00 -10.47 -4.70
CA ALA A 128 5.11 -9.37 -4.32
C ALA A 128 5.83 -8.01 -4.27
N PHE A 129 7.09 -8.01 -3.81
CA PHE A 129 7.88 -6.79 -3.66
C PHE A 129 8.72 -6.42 -4.89
N SER A 130 8.68 -7.21 -5.95
CA SER A 130 9.45 -6.96 -7.18
C SER A 130 9.07 -5.64 -7.88
N GLY A 131 7.86 -5.13 -7.63
CA GLY A 131 7.37 -3.86 -8.18
C GLY A 131 7.84 -2.62 -7.42
N ILE A 132 8.60 -2.77 -6.33
CA ILE A 132 9.11 -1.66 -5.53
C ILE A 132 10.62 -1.56 -5.71
N LYS A 133 11.09 -0.43 -6.27
CA LYS A 133 12.52 -0.17 -6.38
C LYS A 133 13.01 0.55 -5.14
N CYS A 134 13.62 -0.18 -4.23
CA CYS A 134 14.23 0.35 -3.02
C CYS A 134 15.72 0.05 -2.99
N ARG A 135 16.51 1.05 -2.57
CA ARG A 135 17.98 0.92 -2.41
C ARG A 135 18.41 0.85 -0.95
N CYS A 136 17.47 1.02 -0.01
CA CYS A 136 17.76 1.07 1.42
C CYS A 136 17.61 -0.26 2.13
N THR A 137 17.02 -1.26 1.47
CA THR A 137 16.67 -2.54 2.07
C THR A 137 17.09 -3.67 1.15
N GLU A 138 17.85 -4.61 1.68
CA GLU A 138 18.19 -5.83 0.95
C GLU A 138 16.97 -6.76 0.86
N PRO A 139 16.83 -7.52 -0.24
CA PRO A 139 15.69 -8.43 -0.42
C PRO A 139 15.48 -9.41 0.74
N GLU A 140 16.56 -9.93 1.30
CA GLU A 140 16.47 -10.91 2.40
C GLU A 140 16.02 -10.26 3.72
N GLU A 141 16.41 -9.03 3.98
CA GLU A 141 15.89 -8.25 5.13
C GLU A 141 14.39 -8.07 5.04
N LEU A 142 13.91 -7.78 3.84
CA LEU A 142 12.48 -7.62 3.57
C LEU A 142 11.72 -8.93 3.76
N VAL A 143 12.29 -10.03 3.30
CA VAL A 143 11.71 -11.38 3.52
C VAL A 143 11.55 -11.64 5.00
N GLN A 144 12.60 -11.43 5.80
CA GLN A 144 12.55 -11.62 7.25
C GLN A 144 11.52 -10.71 7.92
N ALA A 145 11.44 -9.45 7.50
CA ALA A 145 10.48 -8.49 8.02
C ALA A 145 9.03 -8.95 7.78
N VAL A 146 8.72 -9.43 6.59
CA VAL A 146 7.36 -9.91 6.25
C VAL A 146 7.03 -11.21 6.99
N ILE A 147 7.99 -12.12 7.12
CA ILE A 147 7.80 -13.36 7.90
C ILE A 147 7.47 -13.01 9.35
N LYS A 148 8.22 -12.09 9.97
CA LYS A 148 7.95 -11.64 11.34
C LYS A 148 6.57 -10.98 11.46
N ALA A 149 6.21 -10.13 10.52
CA ALA A 149 4.86 -9.52 10.48
C ALA A 149 3.77 -10.60 10.40
N SER A 150 3.99 -11.65 9.60
CA SER A 150 3.04 -12.77 9.50
C SER A 150 2.89 -13.54 10.80
N GLU A 151 3.97 -13.70 11.55
CA GLU A 151 3.96 -14.34 12.88
C GLU A 151 3.11 -13.54 13.86
N TYR A 152 3.33 -12.22 13.97
CA TYR A 152 2.52 -11.34 14.82
C TYR A 152 1.04 -11.38 14.46
N ARG A 153 0.73 -11.35 13.17
CA ARG A 153 -0.66 -11.43 12.71
C ARG A 153 -1.32 -12.74 13.08
N ARG A 154 -0.65 -13.86 12.92
CA ARG A 154 -1.17 -15.19 13.30
C ARG A 154 -1.38 -15.31 14.80
N GLU A 155 -0.45 -14.83 15.61
CA GLU A 155 -0.58 -14.82 17.07
C GLU A 155 -1.79 -14.01 17.52
N ARG A 156 -2.02 -12.85 16.95
CA ARG A 156 -3.17 -12.00 17.26
C ARG A 156 -4.50 -12.69 16.93
N TYR A 157 -4.59 -13.40 15.80
CA TYR A 157 -5.82 -14.10 15.41
C TYR A 157 -6.06 -15.39 16.19
N HIS A 158 -5.04 -15.99 16.78
CA HIS A 158 -5.12 -17.23 17.56
C HIS A 158 -5.09 -17.00 19.08
N GLY A 159 -4.80 -15.79 19.47
CA GLY A 159 -4.87 -15.36 20.86
C GLY A 159 -6.27 -14.90 21.21
#